data_7789254bdc97504dcffa31f0a3c6c831
#
_entry.id   7789254bdc97504dcffa31f0a3c6c831
#
_cell.length_a   1.000
_cell.length_b   1.000
_cell.length_c   1.000
_cell.angle_alpha   90.00
_cell.angle_beta   90.00
_cell.angle_gamma   90.00
#
_symmetry.space_group_name_H-M   'P 1'
#
loop_
_entity.id
_entity.type
_entity.pdbx_description
1 polymer ?
#
loop_
_entity_poly.entity_id
_entity_poly.type
_entity_poly.pdbx_seq_one_letter_code
_entity_poly.pdbx_strand_id
1 'polypeptide(L)'
;MQQTRSTLPGLLLALVAVSAWGLSYIATEWLYTQGLGPFAVLTIRTFLAYAVLLILSHKQFLADELIDEAKFALLGVACIPFYHGLENLALQETNAGTVATIMASAPLFTAFVVIALHHSFRLHWMTKLGIVTVATGMCLIWFDNHVIQQLPEAGFYLALGAALAWACYSALLKSVHKYAAVFMARKTFGWGLIAVMPFYLMEDAAPVEALTDPVSAALLVFLAVGPTTLCTLLWQRAAREAGAQQIRNLLFLIPVIAMIAGLVILDESVTFIGVMGAAMILCGVWCSDLGMKRVNAVLAGADADALSAKFTLF
;
A
#
# COMPACT_ATOMS: atom_id res chain seq x y z
N MET A 1 16.43 27.83 17.23
CA MET A 1 16.65 26.63 18.08
C MET A 1 15.97 25.44 17.41
N GLN A 2 16.73 24.62 16.66
CA GLN A 2 16.24 23.32 16.19
C GLN A 2 16.17 22.41 17.43
N GLN A 3 14.97 22.15 17.92
CA GLN A 3 14.75 21.09 18.88
C GLN A 3 15.27 19.78 18.23
N THR A 4 16.27 19.16 18.82
CA THR A 4 16.69 17.78 18.54
C THR A 4 15.51 16.87 18.87
N ARG A 5 14.60 16.68 17.90
CA ARG A 5 13.49 15.73 18.03
C ARG A 5 14.09 14.35 18.18
N SER A 6 13.73 13.64 19.25
CA SER A 6 14.08 12.24 19.41
C SER A 6 13.51 11.46 18.23
N THR A 7 14.37 10.97 17.35
CA THR A 7 13.96 10.20 16.18
C THR A 7 13.52 8.77 16.53
N LEU A 8 13.95 8.25 17.69
CA LEU A 8 13.69 6.88 18.12
C LEU A 8 12.19 6.55 18.30
N PRO A 9 11.36 7.37 18.98
CA PRO A 9 9.93 7.07 19.09
C PRO A 9 9.24 6.99 17.71
N GLY A 10 9.56 7.92 16.80
CA GLY A 10 9.01 7.90 15.44
C GLY A 10 9.42 6.64 14.65
N LEU A 11 10.67 6.18 14.79
CA LEU A 11 11.12 4.93 14.16
C LEU A 11 10.40 3.70 14.73
N LEU A 12 10.17 3.65 16.04
CA LEU A 12 9.42 2.56 16.67
C LEU A 12 7.96 2.53 16.20
N LEU A 13 7.30 3.68 16.10
CA LEU A 13 5.94 3.77 15.56
C LEU A 13 5.87 3.28 14.11
N ALA A 14 6.85 3.65 13.28
CA ALA A 14 6.94 3.19 11.89
C ALA A 14 7.20 1.67 11.81
N LEU A 15 8.06 1.11 12.67
CA LEU A 15 8.29 -0.34 12.74
C LEU A 15 7.03 -1.11 13.11
N VAL A 16 6.26 -0.63 14.10
CA VAL A 16 4.96 -1.24 14.44
C VAL A 16 4.02 -1.21 13.23
N ALA A 17 3.94 -0.09 12.53
CA ALA A 17 3.07 0.04 11.37
C ALA A 17 3.46 -0.93 10.23
N VAL A 18 4.75 -0.99 9.86
CA VAL A 18 5.20 -1.89 8.77
C VAL A 18 5.09 -3.37 9.17
N SER A 19 5.30 -3.70 10.44
CA SER A 19 5.10 -5.07 10.93
C SER A 19 3.63 -5.50 10.82
N ALA A 20 2.71 -4.64 11.22
CA ALA A 20 1.29 -4.94 11.10
C ALA A 20 0.84 -5.00 9.63
N TRP A 21 1.38 -4.16 8.75
CA TRP A 21 1.12 -4.25 7.31
C TRP A 21 1.66 -5.53 6.70
N GLY A 22 2.89 -5.97 7.07
CA GLY A 22 3.42 -7.27 6.62
C GLY A 22 2.58 -8.45 7.09
N LEU A 23 2.14 -8.45 8.37
CA LEU A 23 1.28 -9.49 8.93
C LEU A 23 -0.15 -9.45 8.40
N SER A 24 -0.62 -8.32 7.87
CA SER A 24 -1.97 -8.23 7.31
C SER A 24 -2.18 -9.12 6.08
N TYR A 25 -1.13 -9.36 5.29
CA TYR A 25 -1.18 -10.30 4.17
C TYR A 25 -1.52 -11.72 4.67
N ILE A 26 -0.80 -12.17 5.71
CA ILE A 26 -1.00 -13.50 6.30
C ILE A 26 -2.39 -13.62 6.95
N ALA A 27 -2.82 -12.60 7.69
CA ALA A 27 -4.14 -12.58 8.30
C ALA A 27 -5.26 -12.65 7.25
N THR A 28 -5.08 -11.97 6.11
CA THR A 28 -6.03 -11.99 5.00
C THR A 28 -6.07 -13.37 4.32
N GLU A 29 -4.91 -13.94 4.02
CA GLU A 29 -4.79 -15.25 3.38
C GLU A 29 -5.34 -16.37 4.29
N TRP A 30 -5.06 -16.32 5.60
CA TRP A 30 -5.63 -17.25 6.56
C TRP A 30 -7.18 -17.21 6.54
N LEU A 31 -7.79 -16.02 6.45
CA LEU A 31 -9.24 -15.88 6.35
C LEU A 31 -9.81 -16.55 5.07
N TYR A 32 -9.04 -16.59 3.99
CA TYR A 32 -9.44 -17.31 2.77
C TYR A 32 -9.47 -18.83 3.00
N THR A 33 -8.54 -19.37 3.80
CA THR A 33 -8.57 -20.81 4.17
C THR A 33 -9.82 -21.18 4.98
N GLN A 34 -10.47 -20.20 5.64
CA GLN A 34 -11.73 -20.40 6.33
C GLN A 34 -12.96 -20.21 5.40
N GLY A 35 -12.74 -19.99 4.10
CA GLY A 35 -13.82 -19.84 3.12
C GLY A 35 -14.40 -18.44 3.00
N LEU A 36 -13.76 -17.40 3.61
CA LEU A 36 -14.14 -16.02 3.32
C LEU A 36 -13.56 -15.61 1.96
N GLY A 37 -14.38 -14.97 1.13
CA GLY A 37 -13.93 -14.46 -0.14
C GLY A 37 -13.17 -13.13 -0.03
N PRO A 38 -12.40 -12.74 -1.06
CA PRO A 38 -11.58 -11.53 -1.06
C PRO A 38 -12.38 -10.25 -0.86
N PHE A 39 -13.57 -10.14 -1.45
CA PHE A 39 -14.43 -8.96 -1.27
C PHE A 39 -15.21 -8.99 0.04
N ALA A 40 -15.52 -10.18 0.60
CA ALA A 40 -16.11 -10.30 1.94
C ALA A 40 -15.13 -9.76 3.00
N VAL A 41 -13.88 -10.24 3.00
CA VAL A 41 -12.84 -9.73 3.91
C VAL A 41 -12.63 -8.23 3.73
N LEU A 42 -12.53 -7.76 2.48
CA LEU A 42 -12.32 -6.34 2.16
C LEU A 42 -13.47 -5.47 2.66
N THR A 43 -14.71 -5.88 2.42
CA THR A 43 -15.91 -5.11 2.79
C THR A 43 -16.05 -5.04 4.30
N ILE A 44 -15.91 -6.17 5.00
CA ILE A 44 -16.02 -6.22 6.47
C ILE A 44 -14.94 -5.37 7.13
N ARG A 45 -13.66 -5.53 6.74
CA ARG A 45 -12.56 -4.74 7.32
C ARG A 45 -12.73 -3.24 7.05
N THR A 46 -13.20 -2.87 5.83
CA THR A 46 -13.42 -1.46 5.46
C THR A 46 -14.59 -0.88 6.22
N PHE A 47 -15.68 -1.64 6.42
CA PHE A 47 -16.84 -1.22 7.22
C PHE A 47 -16.47 -0.95 8.67
N LEU A 48 -15.74 -1.87 9.30
CA LEU A 48 -15.28 -1.72 10.68
C LEU A 48 -14.31 -0.54 10.82
N ALA A 49 -13.36 -0.38 9.87
CA ALA A 49 -12.44 0.75 9.83
C ALA A 49 -13.18 2.08 9.65
N TYR A 50 -14.17 2.13 8.76
CA TYR A 50 -15.02 3.31 8.57
C TYR A 50 -15.78 3.68 9.84
N ALA A 51 -16.33 2.70 10.56
CA ALA A 51 -17.04 2.93 11.83
C ALA A 51 -16.11 3.58 12.88
N VAL A 52 -14.87 3.09 13.01
CA VAL A 52 -13.86 3.69 13.90
C VAL A 52 -13.52 5.12 13.46
N LEU A 53 -13.28 5.33 12.16
CA LEU A 53 -12.96 6.66 11.62
C LEU A 53 -14.12 7.65 11.73
N LEU A 54 -15.36 7.15 11.67
CA LEU A 54 -16.56 7.96 11.88
C LEU A 54 -16.61 8.53 13.30
N ILE A 55 -16.28 7.71 14.30
CA ILE A 55 -16.18 8.15 15.70
C ILE A 55 -15.08 9.21 15.86
N LEU A 56 -13.92 8.99 15.24
CA LEU A 56 -12.76 9.88 15.33
C LEU A 56 -12.93 11.20 14.55
N SER A 57 -13.78 11.24 13.53
CA SER A 57 -13.97 12.38 12.62
C SER A 57 -15.44 12.75 12.42
N HIS A 58 -16.23 12.78 13.51
CA HIS A 58 -17.67 13.04 13.47
C HIS A 58 -18.05 14.51 13.23
N LYS A 59 -17.11 15.46 13.46
CA LYS A 59 -17.43 16.91 13.44
C LYS A 59 -17.68 17.49 12.05
N GLN A 60 -17.09 16.91 11.01
CA GLN A 60 -17.24 17.37 9.64
C GLN A 60 -17.69 16.19 8.76
N PHE A 61 -18.91 16.21 8.23
CA PHE A 61 -19.46 15.11 7.44
C PHE A 61 -19.15 15.24 5.95
N LEU A 62 -19.28 16.44 5.39
CA LEU A 62 -19.08 16.73 3.97
C LEU A 62 -17.76 17.47 3.77
N ALA A 63 -17.21 17.36 2.57
CA ALA A 63 -16.11 18.22 2.14
C ALA A 63 -16.61 19.67 1.95
N ASP A 64 -15.68 20.63 1.96
CA ASP A 64 -16.02 22.05 1.86
C ASP A 64 -16.61 22.41 0.49
N GLU A 65 -16.24 21.65 -0.55
CA GLU A 65 -16.66 21.89 -1.94
C GLU A 65 -17.16 20.57 -2.57
N LEU A 66 -18.17 20.68 -3.47
CA LEU A 66 -18.70 19.53 -4.19
C LEU A 66 -17.64 18.83 -5.06
N ILE A 67 -16.71 19.58 -5.61
CA ILE A 67 -15.59 19.04 -6.39
C ILE A 67 -14.68 18.15 -5.54
N ASP A 68 -14.51 18.47 -4.26
CA ASP A 68 -13.71 17.66 -3.36
C ASP A 68 -14.44 16.37 -2.94
N GLU A 69 -15.78 16.42 -2.85
CA GLU A 69 -16.58 15.20 -2.70
C GLU A 69 -16.39 14.26 -3.89
N ALA A 70 -16.40 14.78 -5.11
CA ALA A 70 -16.13 13.97 -6.31
C ALA A 70 -14.70 13.38 -6.31
N LYS A 71 -13.70 14.15 -5.84
CA LYS A 71 -12.33 13.63 -5.64
C LYS A 71 -12.29 12.52 -4.60
N PHE A 72 -13.02 12.66 -3.48
CA PHE A 72 -13.11 11.60 -2.47
C PHE A 72 -13.81 10.35 -2.99
N ALA A 73 -14.85 10.50 -3.82
CA ALA A 73 -15.49 9.37 -4.48
C ALA A 73 -14.50 8.64 -5.40
N LEU A 74 -13.73 9.36 -6.22
CA LEU A 74 -12.69 8.80 -7.08
C LEU A 74 -11.57 8.12 -6.26
N LEU A 75 -11.14 8.75 -5.16
CA LEU A 75 -10.19 8.17 -4.22
C LEU A 75 -10.71 6.88 -3.59
N GLY A 76 -12.00 6.83 -3.21
CA GLY A 76 -12.65 5.64 -2.67
C GLY A 76 -12.65 4.48 -3.67
N VAL A 77 -13.03 4.78 -4.92
CA VAL A 77 -12.99 3.80 -6.02
C VAL A 77 -11.56 3.31 -6.28
N ALA A 78 -10.59 4.20 -6.37
CA ALA A 78 -9.19 3.83 -6.62
C ALA A 78 -8.59 3.02 -5.47
N CYS A 79 -8.91 3.37 -4.21
CA CYS A 79 -8.34 2.75 -3.02
C CYS A 79 -8.96 1.39 -2.69
N ILE A 80 -10.30 1.30 -2.64
CA ILE A 80 -10.93 0.09 -2.08
C ILE A 80 -11.12 -0.99 -3.15
N PRO A 81 -11.96 -0.86 -4.17
CA PRO A 81 -12.12 -1.96 -5.11
C PRO A 81 -10.89 -2.16 -6.02
N PHE A 82 -10.22 -1.10 -6.48
CA PHE A 82 -9.11 -1.28 -7.39
C PHE A 82 -7.80 -1.62 -6.69
N TYR A 83 -7.34 -0.85 -5.71
CA TYR A 83 -6.08 -1.19 -5.05
C TYR A 83 -6.26 -2.40 -4.14
N HIS A 84 -7.04 -2.30 -3.07
CA HIS A 84 -7.20 -3.41 -2.12
C HIS A 84 -7.97 -4.59 -2.67
N GLY A 85 -8.94 -4.37 -3.59
CA GLY A 85 -9.66 -5.46 -4.24
C GLY A 85 -8.74 -6.32 -5.12
N LEU A 86 -7.92 -5.69 -5.97
CA LEU A 86 -6.94 -6.40 -6.79
C LEU A 86 -5.84 -7.07 -5.94
N GLU A 87 -5.40 -6.40 -4.85
CA GLU A 87 -4.46 -6.97 -3.89
C GLU A 87 -5.03 -8.23 -3.23
N ASN A 88 -6.29 -8.20 -2.79
CA ASN A 88 -6.97 -9.33 -2.18
C ASN A 88 -7.20 -10.48 -3.18
N LEU A 89 -7.60 -10.17 -4.41
CA LEU A 89 -7.70 -11.17 -5.48
C LEU A 89 -6.33 -11.80 -5.80
N ALA A 90 -5.28 -10.98 -5.81
CA ALA A 90 -3.93 -11.51 -6.02
C ALA A 90 -3.52 -12.51 -4.92
N LEU A 91 -3.85 -12.19 -3.65
CA LEU A 91 -3.60 -13.09 -2.51
C LEU A 91 -4.37 -14.40 -2.58
N GLN A 92 -5.50 -14.44 -3.29
CA GLN A 92 -6.24 -15.69 -3.52
C GLN A 92 -5.55 -16.60 -4.56
N GLU A 93 -4.80 -16.00 -5.48
CA GLU A 93 -4.18 -16.70 -6.62
C GLU A 93 -2.67 -16.97 -6.41
N THR A 94 -2.02 -16.27 -5.47
CA THR A 94 -0.60 -16.43 -5.19
C THR A 94 -0.29 -16.18 -3.71
N ASN A 95 0.96 -16.39 -3.29
CA ASN A 95 1.36 -16.28 -1.89
C ASN A 95 1.57 -14.83 -1.41
N ALA A 96 1.47 -14.63 -0.09
CA ALA A 96 1.60 -13.32 0.58
C ALA A 96 2.95 -12.64 0.29
N GLY A 97 4.04 -13.40 0.29
CA GLY A 97 5.37 -12.89 -0.01
C GLY A 97 5.51 -12.29 -1.40
N THR A 98 4.90 -12.95 -2.40
CA THR A 98 4.87 -12.46 -3.79
C THR A 98 4.08 -11.17 -3.93
N VAL A 99 2.85 -11.13 -3.40
CA VAL A 99 2.01 -9.93 -3.48
C VAL A 99 2.69 -8.76 -2.79
N ALA A 100 3.17 -8.92 -1.56
CA ALA A 100 3.88 -7.88 -0.82
C ALA A 100 5.14 -7.38 -1.55
N THR A 101 5.87 -8.29 -2.23
CA THR A 101 7.06 -7.94 -3.01
C THR A 101 6.72 -7.09 -4.24
N ILE A 102 5.69 -7.48 -5.00
CA ILE A 102 5.23 -6.70 -6.15
C ILE A 102 4.71 -5.33 -5.68
N MET A 103 3.96 -5.29 -4.58
CA MET A 103 3.47 -4.04 -3.98
C MET A 103 4.61 -3.11 -3.53
N ALA A 104 5.76 -3.62 -3.12
CA ALA A 104 6.94 -2.80 -2.80
C ALA A 104 7.47 -1.99 -3.99
N SER A 105 7.09 -2.32 -5.23
CA SER A 105 7.41 -1.55 -6.43
C SER A 105 6.47 -0.36 -6.69
N ALA A 106 5.36 -0.24 -5.97
CA ALA A 106 4.36 0.81 -6.15
C ALA A 106 4.91 2.26 -6.13
N PRO A 107 5.94 2.62 -5.31
CA PRO A 107 6.57 3.93 -5.39
C PRO A 107 7.18 4.24 -6.77
N LEU A 108 7.70 3.23 -7.46
CA LEU A 108 8.23 3.39 -8.81
C LEU A 108 7.11 3.73 -9.80
N PHE A 109 5.98 3.02 -9.74
CA PHE A 109 4.80 3.35 -10.55
C PHE A 109 4.25 4.73 -10.23
N THR A 110 4.25 5.14 -8.96
CA THR A 110 3.86 6.51 -8.57
C THR A 110 4.77 7.54 -9.23
N ALA A 111 6.08 7.29 -9.27
CA ALA A 111 7.03 8.16 -9.97
C ALA A 111 6.73 8.23 -11.48
N PHE A 112 6.42 7.11 -12.13
CA PHE A 112 6.02 7.10 -13.55
C PHE A 112 4.74 7.89 -13.81
N VAL A 113 3.70 7.71 -13.00
CA VAL A 113 2.45 8.47 -13.13
C VAL A 113 2.72 9.98 -13.03
N VAL A 114 3.54 10.40 -12.07
CA VAL A 114 3.89 11.82 -11.90
C VAL A 114 4.69 12.34 -13.10
N ILE A 115 5.66 11.57 -13.62
CA ILE A 115 6.46 11.96 -14.79
C ILE A 115 5.58 12.08 -16.04
N ALA A 116 4.66 11.13 -16.25
CA ALA A 116 3.72 11.14 -17.38
C ALA A 116 2.80 12.39 -17.35
N LEU A 117 2.38 12.82 -16.17
CA LEU A 117 1.54 14.01 -16.00
C LEU A 117 2.30 15.33 -16.22
N HIS A 118 3.61 15.37 -16.00
CA HIS A 118 4.38 16.63 -16.00
C HIS A 118 5.36 16.81 -17.17
N HIS A 119 5.40 15.91 -18.15
CA HIS A 119 6.09 15.99 -19.46
C HIS A 119 7.56 16.48 -19.52
N SER A 120 8.27 16.70 -18.40
CA SER A 120 9.54 17.46 -18.44
C SER A 120 10.73 16.88 -17.66
N PHE A 121 10.78 15.58 -17.36
CA PHE A 121 11.86 15.02 -16.55
C PHE A 121 12.91 14.25 -17.35
N ARG A 122 14.18 14.71 -17.29
CA ARG A 122 15.33 13.86 -17.63
C ARG A 122 15.59 12.92 -16.45
N LEU A 123 15.28 11.63 -16.63
CA LEU A 123 15.58 10.61 -15.63
C LEU A 123 17.08 10.51 -15.38
N HIS A 124 17.49 10.61 -14.11
CA HIS A 124 18.86 10.33 -13.69
C HIS A 124 19.24 8.88 -14.01
N TRP A 125 20.51 8.62 -14.33
CA TRP A 125 20.95 7.26 -14.69
C TRP A 125 20.66 6.21 -13.59
N MET A 126 20.74 6.58 -12.31
CA MET A 126 20.39 5.69 -11.19
C MET A 126 18.90 5.32 -11.21
N THR A 127 18.02 6.25 -11.59
CA THR A 127 16.58 5.95 -11.75
C THR A 127 16.37 4.96 -12.89
N LYS A 128 17.05 5.13 -14.01
CA LYS A 128 16.99 4.18 -15.14
C LYS A 128 17.49 2.80 -14.73
N LEU A 129 18.62 2.73 -14.03
CA LEU A 129 19.16 1.48 -13.50
C LEU A 129 18.16 0.81 -12.55
N GLY A 130 17.58 1.58 -11.62
CA GLY A 130 16.56 1.10 -10.69
C GLY A 130 15.36 0.50 -11.42
N ILE A 131 14.85 1.16 -12.47
CA ILE A 131 13.75 0.66 -13.31
C ILE A 131 14.11 -0.69 -13.95
N VAL A 132 15.28 -0.81 -14.55
CA VAL A 132 15.74 -2.06 -15.17
C VAL A 132 15.86 -3.17 -14.13
N THR A 133 16.42 -2.86 -12.95
CA THR A 133 16.57 -3.83 -11.86
C THR A 133 15.21 -4.32 -11.34
N VAL A 134 14.24 -3.40 -11.16
CA VAL A 134 12.86 -3.78 -10.79
C VAL A 134 12.22 -4.66 -11.86
N ALA A 135 12.33 -4.28 -13.14
CA ALA A 135 11.77 -5.07 -14.23
C ALA A 135 12.36 -6.49 -14.28
N THR A 136 13.69 -6.62 -14.10
CA THR A 136 14.35 -7.94 -14.02
C THR A 136 13.86 -8.73 -12.80
N GLY A 137 13.74 -8.09 -11.63
CA GLY A 137 13.18 -8.73 -10.44
C GLY A 137 11.75 -9.21 -10.63
N MET A 138 10.91 -8.43 -11.30
CA MET A 138 9.53 -8.84 -11.64
C MET A 138 9.50 -10.03 -12.61
N CYS A 139 10.40 -10.07 -13.60
CA CYS A 139 10.52 -11.24 -14.47
C CYS A 139 10.93 -12.50 -13.69
N LEU A 140 11.83 -12.37 -12.70
CA LEU A 140 12.20 -13.50 -11.84
C LEU A 140 11.03 -13.96 -10.96
N ILE A 141 10.27 -13.05 -10.37
CA ILE A 141 9.07 -13.37 -9.58
C ILE A 141 8.01 -14.06 -10.46
N TRP A 142 7.78 -13.54 -11.66
CA TRP A 142 6.85 -14.18 -12.59
C TRP A 142 7.31 -15.59 -12.96
N PHE A 143 8.59 -15.77 -13.30
CA PHE A 143 9.17 -17.07 -13.62
C PHE A 143 9.08 -18.04 -12.42
N ASP A 144 9.40 -17.58 -11.24
CA ASP A 144 9.30 -18.36 -10.01
C ASP A 144 7.86 -18.85 -9.76
N ASN A 145 6.91 -17.92 -9.77
CA ASN A 145 5.52 -18.25 -9.50
C ASN A 145 4.92 -19.18 -10.56
N HIS A 146 5.08 -18.81 -11.84
CA HIS A 146 4.40 -19.53 -12.92
C HIS A 146 5.11 -20.81 -13.33
N VAL A 147 6.44 -20.81 -13.45
CA VAL A 147 7.19 -21.95 -13.96
C VAL A 147 7.65 -22.89 -12.86
N ILE A 148 8.09 -22.37 -11.70
CA ILE A 148 8.64 -23.20 -10.62
C ILE A 148 7.53 -23.66 -9.67
N GLN A 149 6.74 -22.72 -9.14
CA GLN A 149 5.68 -23.01 -8.18
C GLN A 149 4.36 -23.43 -8.85
N GLN A 150 4.24 -23.26 -10.17
CA GLN A 150 3.05 -23.59 -10.95
C GLN A 150 1.77 -22.89 -10.46
N LEU A 151 1.92 -21.69 -9.91
CA LEU A 151 0.81 -20.85 -9.47
C LEU A 151 0.14 -20.15 -10.68
N PRO A 152 -1.15 -19.78 -10.56
CA PRO A 152 -1.85 -19.05 -11.60
C PRO A 152 -1.15 -17.73 -11.98
N GLU A 153 -1.04 -17.44 -13.29
CA GLU A 153 -0.49 -16.16 -13.75
C GLU A 153 -1.32 -14.95 -13.29
N ALA A 154 -2.61 -15.17 -13.06
CA ALA A 154 -3.55 -14.14 -12.64
C ALA A 154 -3.07 -13.39 -11.37
N GLY A 155 -2.54 -14.12 -10.39
CA GLY A 155 -2.03 -13.53 -9.14
C GLY A 155 -0.96 -12.48 -9.37
N PHE A 156 -0.01 -12.74 -10.27
CA PHE A 156 1.03 -11.77 -10.63
C PHE A 156 0.46 -10.50 -11.27
N TYR A 157 -0.43 -10.64 -12.27
CA TYR A 157 -1.00 -9.49 -12.96
C TYR A 157 -1.97 -8.69 -12.09
N LEU A 158 -2.72 -9.35 -11.19
CA LEU A 158 -3.57 -8.71 -10.21
C LEU A 158 -2.75 -7.88 -9.21
N ALA A 159 -1.65 -8.41 -8.68
CA ALA A 159 -0.74 -7.68 -7.81
C ALA A 159 -0.10 -6.47 -8.52
N LEU A 160 0.28 -6.62 -9.79
CA LEU A 160 0.79 -5.52 -10.60
C LEU A 160 -0.29 -4.43 -10.82
N GLY A 161 -1.52 -4.83 -11.10
CA GLY A 161 -2.68 -3.95 -11.18
C GLY A 161 -2.94 -3.20 -9.88
N ALA A 162 -2.83 -3.89 -8.73
CA ALA A 162 -2.93 -3.28 -7.41
C ALA A 162 -1.85 -2.20 -7.17
N ALA A 163 -0.59 -2.50 -7.55
CA ALA A 163 0.51 -1.54 -7.44
C ALA A 163 0.31 -0.28 -8.31
N LEU A 164 -0.24 -0.45 -9.51
CA LEU A 164 -0.64 0.66 -10.40
C LEU A 164 -1.81 1.46 -9.81
N ALA A 165 -2.83 0.78 -9.29
CA ALA A 165 -3.96 1.42 -8.63
C ALA A 165 -3.53 2.23 -7.41
N TRP A 166 -2.60 1.70 -6.60
CA TRP A 166 -1.96 2.44 -5.51
C TRP A 166 -1.24 3.70 -6.00
N ALA A 167 -0.51 3.62 -7.12
CA ALA A 167 0.17 4.76 -7.71
C ALA A 167 -0.82 5.87 -8.12
N CYS A 168 -1.93 5.51 -8.77
CA CYS A 168 -2.99 6.44 -9.12
C CYS A 168 -3.66 7.05 -7.87
N TYR A 169 -4.02 6.22 -6.89
CA TYR A 169 -4.55 6.66 -5.60
C TYR A 169 -3.63 7.66 -4.92
N SER A 170 -2.34 7.34 -4.81
CA SER A 170 -1.33 8.19 -4.17
C SER A 170 -1.17 9.55 -4.87
N ALA A 171 -1.24 9.56 -6.22
CA ALA A 171 -1.21 10.80 -6.99
C ALA A 171 -2.46 11.66 -6.76
N LEU A 172 -3.65 11.02 -6.75
CA LEU A 172 -4.93 11.69 -6.51
C LEU A 172 -5.06 12.24 -5.08
N LEU A 173 -4.51 11.53 -4.09
CA LEU A 173 -4.61 11.90 -2.67
C LEU A 173 -4.05 13.32 -2.39
N LYS A 174 -3.09 13.76 -3.19
CA LYS A 174 -2.52 15.11 -3.09
C LYS A 174 -3.54 16.21 -3.37
N SER A 175 -4.54 15.94 -4.20
CA SER A 175 -5.57 16.93 -4.57
C SER A 175 -6.48 17.33 -3.41
N VAL A 176 -6.47 16.57 -2.31
CA VAL A 176 -7.30 16.80 -1.12
C VAL A 176 -6.48 17.01 0.16
N HIS A 177 -5.18 17.27 0.05
CA HIS A 177 -4.24 17.40 1.18
C HIS A 177 -4.58 18.53 2.17
N LYS A 178 -5.48 19.45 1.80
CA LYS A 178 -5.97 20.53 2.69
C LYS A 178 -6.80 20.00 3.87
N TYR A 179 -7.32 18.77 3.78
CA TYR A 179 -8.13 18.16 4.83
C TYR A 179 -7.28 17.40 5.84
N ALA A 180 -7.82 17.25 7.05
CA ALA A 180 -7.19 16.43 8.09
C ALA A 180 -7.14 14.96 7.63
N ALA A 181 -6.04 14.28 7.96
CA ALA A 181 -5.79 12.91 7.50
C ALA A 181 -6.88 11.90 7.91
N VAL A 182 -7.43 12.03 9.14
CA VAL A 182 -8.53 11.17 9.61
C VAL A 182 -9.80 11.43 8.78
N PHE A 183 -10.07 12.68 8.42
CA PHE A 183 -11.18 13.03 7.54
C PHE A 183 -11.00 12.46 6.14
N MET A 184 -9.79 12.61 5.56
CA MET A 184 -9.47 12.04 4.24
C MET A 184 -9.67 10.52 4.23
N ALA A 185 -9.13 9.80 5.22
CA ALA A 185 -9.30 8.35 5.34
C ALA A 185 -10.78 7.95 5.46
N ARG A 186 -11.54 8.64 6.32
CA ARG A 186 -12.98 8.37 6.48
C ARG A 186 -13.75 8.57 5.18
N LYS A 187 -13.52 9.69 4.47
CA LYS A 187 -14.20 9.98 3.20
C LYS A 187 -13.84 8.96 2.13
N THR A 188 -12.56 8.62 1.99
CA THR A 188 -12.08 7.60 1.05
C THR A 188 -12.73 6.24 1.35
N PHE A 189 -12.77 5.81 2.62
CA PHE A 189 -13.35 4.52 2.97
C PHE A 189 -14.87 4.51 2.86
N GLY A 190 -15.57 5.60 3.16
CA GLY A 190 -17.01 5.71 2.97
C GLY A 190 -17.42 5.55 1.50
N TRP A 191 -16.78 6.29 0.60
CA TRP A 191 -17.01 6.15 -0.84
C TRP A 191 -16.52 4.81 -1.38
N GLY A 192 -15.39 4.32 -0.87
CA GLY A 192 -14.86 3.00 -1.22
C GLY A 192 -15.78 1.86 -0.81
N LEU A 193 -16.45 1.98 0.35
CA LEU A 193 -17.43 0.99 0.82
C LEU A 193 -18.63 0.91 -0.12
N ILE A 194 -19.11 2.05 -0.61
CA ILE A 194 -20.17 2.09 -1.63
C ILE A 194 -19.69 1.44 -2.93
N ALA A 195 -18.45 1.74 -3.34
CA ALA A 195 -17.89 1.25 -4.60
C ALA A 195 -17.56 -0.25 -4.60
N VAL A 196 -17.22 -0.84 -3.45
CA VAL A 196 -16.91 -2.27 -3.36
C VAL A 196 -18.17 -3.15 -3.23
N MET A 197 -19.29 -2.57 -2.84
CA MET A 197 -20.52 -3.31 -2.57
C MET A 197 -21.01 -4.17 -3.76
N PRO A 198 -20.98 -3.72 -5.03
CA PRO A 198 -21.34 -4.58 -6.15
C PRO A 198 -20.50 -5.85 -6.24
N PHE A 199 -19.18 -5.75 -6.01
CA PHE A 199 -18.27 -6.90 -6.06
C PHE A 199 -18.55 -7.89 -4.92
N TYR A 200 -18.80 -7.37 -3.72
CA TYR A 200 -19.19 -8.20 -2.57
C TYR A 200 -20.51 -8.94 -2.82
N LEU A 201 -21.49 -8.30 -3.45
CA LEU A 201 -22.79 -8.92 -3.75
C LEU A 201 -22.73 -9.97 -4.89
N MET A 202 -21.66 -9.93 -5.70
CA MET A 202 -21.42 -10.94 -6.76
C MET A 202 -20.62 -12.14 -6.25
N GLU A 203 -20.03 -12.04 -5.07
CA GLU A 203 -19.26 -13.10 -4.43
C GLU A 203 -20.20 -14.04 -3.67
N ASP A 204 -19.84 -15.31 -3.54
CA ASP A 204 -20.59 -16.27 -2.74
C ASP A 204 -20.69 -15.82 -1.29
N ALA A 205 -21.84 -16.09 -0.65
CA ALA A 205 -22.05 -15.68 0.73
C ALA A 205 -20.99 -16.31 1.65
N ALA A 206 -20.37 -15.47 2.49
CA ALA A 206 -19.40 -15.92 3.47
C ALA A 206 -20.05 -16.97 4.42
N PRO A 207 -19.36 -18.10 4.70
CA PRO A 207 -19.87 -19.11 5.63
C PRO A 207 -20.12 -18.49 7.01
N VAL A 208 -21.29 -18.80 7.58
CA VAL A 208 -21.66 -18.27 8.92
C VAL A 208 -20.66 -18.76 9.97
N GLU A 209 -20.20 -19.99 9.85
CA GLU A 209 -19.20 -20.60 10.71
C GLU A 209 -17.89 -19.79 10.71
N ALA A 210 -17.43 -19.35 9.55
CA ALA A 210 -16.21 -18.53 9.41
C ALA A 210 -16.39 -17.15 10.05
N LEU A 211 -17.58 -16.56 9.97
CA LEU A 211 -17.87 -15.25 10.59
C LEU A 211 -18.02 -15.32 12.11
N THR A 212 -18.45 -16.47 12.64
CA THR A 212 -18.66 -16.70 14.07
C THR A 212 -17.46 -17.32 14.78
N ASP A 213 -16.47 -17.81 14.02
CA ASP A 213 -15.21 -18.31 14.58
C ASP A 213 -14.44 -17.18 15.29
N PRO A 214 -14.06 -17.37 16.57
CA PRO A 214 -13.38 -16.32 17.35
C PRO A 214 -12.06 -15.84 16.73
N VAL A 215 -11.30 -16.73 16.06
CA VAL A 215 -10.04 -16.37 15.43
C VAL A 215 -10.28 -15.54 14.20
N SER A 216 -11.21 -15.93 13.33
CA SER A 216 -11.62 -15.16 12.15
C SER A 216 -12.13 -13.76 12.54
N ALA A 217 -12.98 -13.68 13.56
CA ALA A 217 -13.50 -12.41 14.08
C ALA A 217 -12.35 -11.52 14.61
N ALA A 218 -11.41 -12.09 15.38
CA ALA A 218 -10.24 -11.35 15.87
C ALA A 218 -9.35 -10.84 14.74
N LEU A 219 -9.12 -11.65 13.70
CA LEU A 219 -8.33 -11.25 12.53
C LEU A 219 -9.02 -10.17 11.70
N LEU A 220 -10.35 -10.24 11.52
CA LEU A 220 -11.12 -9.17 10.85
C LEU A 220 -11.03 -7.84 11.62
N VAL A 221 -11.15 -7.90 12.96
CA VAL A 221 -10.95 -6.71 13.82
C VAL A 221 -9.49 -6.22 13.75
N PHE A 222 -8.51 -7.12 13.79
CA PHE A 222 -7.10 -6.77 13.62
C PHE A 222 -6.89 -6.05 12.28
N LEU A 223 -7.38 -6.59 11.17
CA LEU A 223 -7.24 -5.99 9.85
C LEU A 223 -7.88 -4.59 9.78
N ALA A 224 -9.05 -4.41 10.37
CA ALA A 224 -9.78 -3.16 10.36
C ALA A 224 -9.13 -2.08 11.25
N VAL A 225 -8.85 -2.41 12.50
CA VAL A 225 -8.35 -1.46 13.50
C VAL A 225 -6.84 -1.27 13.37
N GLY A 226 -6.09 -2.35 13.22
CA GLY A 226 -4.63 -2.34 13.12
C GLY A 226 -4.14 -1.74 11.79
N PRO A 227 -3.91 -2.57 10.75
CA PRO A 227 -3.30 -2.14 9.49
C PRO A 227 -4.07 -1.01 8.80
N THR A 228 -5.41 -1.10 8.75
CA THR A 228 -6.22 -0.18 7.97
C THR A 228 -6.35 1.20 8.64
N THR A 229 -6.55 1.25 9.97
CA THR A 229 -6.82 2.51 10.69
C THR A 229 -5.61 2.98 11.49
N LEU A 230 -5.20 2.20 12.50
CA LEU A 230 -4.19 2.64 13.47
C LEU A 230 -2.81 2.81 12.83
N CYS A 231 -2.37 1.87 11.98
CA CYS A 231 -1.06 1.95 11.36
C CYS A 231 -0.93 3.14 10.41
N THR A 232 -2.02 3.53 9.72
CA THR A 232 -2.03 4.76 8.93
C THR A 232 -1.80 6.00 9.79
N LEU A 233 -2.42 6.07 10.98
CA LEU A 233 -2.24 7.18 11.92
C LEU A 233 -0.85 7.16 12.57
N LEU A 234 -0.37 5.97 12.95
CA LEU A 234 0.99 5.77 13.49
C LEU A 234 2.06 6.18 12.48
N TRP A 235 1.91 5.80 11.20
CA TRP A 235 2.81 6.18 10.13
C TRP A 235 2.89 7.68 9.93
N GLN A 236 1.74 8.37 9.92
CA GLN A 236 1.71 9.83 9.82
C GLN A 236 2.36 10.51 11.03
N ARG A 237 2.17 9.96 12.23
CA ARG A 237 2.83 10.45 13.44
C ARG A 237 4.33 10.21 13.38
N ALA A 238 4.76 9.02 12.98
CA ALA A 238 6.15 8.65 12.76
C ALA A 238 6.84 9.61 11.77
N ALA A 239 6.15 9.94 10.65
CA ALA A 239 6.66 10.89 9.67
C ALA A 239 6.86 12.30 10.23
N ARG A 240 6.00 12.72 11.16
CA ARG A 240 6.16 14.03 11.85
C ARG A 240 7.28 14.01 12.89
N GLU A 241 7.50 12.89 13.59
CA GLU A 241 8.48 12.78 14.67
C GLU A 241 9.89 12.48 14.14
N ALA A 242 10.04 11.47 13.27
CA ALA A 242 11.33 11.04 12.74
C ALA A 242 11.67 11.63 11.37
N GLY A 243 10.67 12.18 10.66
CA GLY A 243 10.80 12.65 9.29
C GLY A 243 10.44 11.57 8.26
N ALA A 244 9.60 11.94 7.28
CA ALA A 244 9.09 11.02 6.26
C ALA A 244 10.20 10.31 5.48
N GLN A 245 11.32 11.00 5.25
CA GLN A 245 12.50 10.46 4.56
C GLN A 245 13.16 9.30 5.30
N GLN A 246 13.25 9.38 6.65
CA GLN A 246 13.92 8.37 7.47
C GLN A 246 13.09 7.10 7.60
N ILE A 247 11.77 7.23 7.76
CA ILE A 247 10.88 6.08 7.94
C ILE A 247 10.56 5.34 6.64
N ARG A 248 10.68 6.01 5.49
CA ARG A 248 10.30 5.45 4.18
C ARG A 248 11.03 4.14 3.85
N ASN A 249 12.31 4.03 4.21
CA ASN A 249 13.07 2.80 3.97
C ASN A 249 12.55 1.60 4.78
N LEU A 250 11.81 1.83 5.87
CA LEU A 250 11.19 0.76 6.64
C LEU A 250 10.07 0.04 5.88
N LEU A 251 9.48 0.67 4.85
CA LEU A 251 8.48 0.01 3.99
C LEU A 251 9.04 -1.23 3.29
N PHE A 252 10.37 -1.29 3.05
CA PHE A 252 11.01 -2.47 2.48
C PHE A 252 11.01 -3.69 3.42
N LEU A 253 10.68 -3.53 4.69
CA LEU A 253 10.49 -4.63 5.62
C LEU A 253 9.15 -5.36 5.42
N ILE A 254 8.14 -4.71 4.81
CA ILE A 254 6.81 -5.30 4.60
C ILE A 254 6.90 -6.64 3.86
N PRO A 255 7.52 -6.72 2.65
CA PRO A 255 7.63 -8.00 1.96
C PRO A 255 8.50 -9.02 2.69
N VAL A 256 9.53 -8.58 3.40
CA VAL A 256 10.37 -9.49 4.20
C VAL A 256 9.56 -10.12 5.32
N ILE A 257 8.75 -9.32 6.02
CA ILE A 257 7.87 -9.81 7.09
C ILE A 257 6.80 -10.73 6.52
N ALA A 258 6.18 -10.36 5.39
CA ALA A 258 5.18 -11.19 4.73
C ALA A 258 5.76 -12.55 4.31
N MET A 259 6.94 -12.58 3.66
CA MET A 259 7.60 -13.82 3.26
C MET A 259 7.96 -14.71 4.45
N ILE A 260 8.54 -14.15 5.52
CA ILE A 260 8.90 -14.92 6.71
C ILE A 260 7.65 -15.44 7.40
N ALA A 261 6.63 -14.61 7.55
CA ALA A 261 5.39 -15.01 8.20
C ALA A 261 4.60 -16.03 7.36
N GLY A 262 4.59 -15.91 6.02
CA GLY A 262 4.01 -16.89 5.11
C GLY A 262 4.69 -18.26 5.24
N LEU A 263 6.01 -18.29 5.25
CA LEU A 263 6.80 -19.50 5.47
C LEU A 263 6.49 -20.15 6.82
N VAL A 264 6.37 -19.37 7.89
CA VAL A 264 6.26 -19.90 9.27
C VAL A 264 4.82 -20.24 9.68
N ILE A 265 3.85 -19.48 9.20
CA ILE A 265 2.44 -19.57 9.65
C ILE A 265 1.56 -20.33 8.65
N LEU A 266 1.82 -20.16 7.35
CA LEU A 266 1.01 -20.76 6.28
C LEU A 266 1.73 -21.87 5.52
N ASP A 267 2.96 -22.24 5.92
CA ASP A 267 3.80 -23.24 5.23
C ASP A 267 4.02 -22.91 3.74
N GLU A 268 4.04 -21.61 3.38
CA GLU A 268 4.31 -21.18 2.01
C GLU A 268 5.71 -21.58 1.55
N SER A 269 5.84 -21.99 0.30
CA SER A 269 7.14 -22.31 -0.29
C SER A 269 7.89 -21.02 -0.65
N VAL A 270 9.11 -20.88 -0.15
CA VAL A 270 10.02 -19.77 -0.51
C VAL A 270 11.17 -20.35 -1.33
N THR A 271 11.28 -19.94 -2.58
CA THR A 271 12.32 -20.40 -3.49
C THR A 271 13.50 -19.43 -3.51
N PHE A 272 14.68 -19.91 -3.91
CA PHE A 272 15.86 -19.05 -4.07
C PHE A 272 15.63 -17.97 -5.16
N ILE A 273 14.94 -18.31 -6.25
CA ILE A 273 14.64 -17.37 -7.34
C ILE A 273 13.66 -16.31 -6.90
N GLY A 274 12.63 -16.69 -6.12
CA GLY A 274 11.70 -15.75 -5.50
C GLY A 274 12.41 -14.74 -4.59
N VAL A 275 13.32 -15.20 -3.73
CA VAL A 275 14.14 -14.33 -2.87
C VAL A 275 15.03 -13.39 -3.70
N MET A 276 15.67 -13.89 -4.75
CA MET A 276 16.47 -13.05 -5.67
C MET A 276 15.61 -12.00 -6.36
N GLY A 277 14.45 -12.37 -6.88
CA GLY A 277 13.50 -11.44 -7.50
C GLY A 277 13.06 -10.34 -6.54
N ALA A 278 12.71 -10.72 -5.30
CA ALA A 278 12.35 -9.78 -4.24
C ALA A 278 13.50 -8.82 -3.91
N ALA A 279 14.71 -9.34 -3.71
CA ALA A 279 15.89 -8.52 -3.45
C ALA A 279 16.17 -7.53 -4.60
N MET A 280 16.03 -7.96 -5.86
CA MET A 280 16.20 -7.08 -7.02
C MET A 280 15.13 -5.98 -7.07
N ILE A 281 13.85 -6.29 -6.78
CA ILE A 281 12.79 -5.28 -6.73
C ILE A 281 13.11 -4.24 -5.64
N LEU A 282 13.45 -4.67 -4.43
CA LEU A 282 13.77 -3.77 -3.32
C LEU A 282 15.00 -2.89 -3.61
N CYS A 283 16.08 -3.49 -4.11
CA CYS A 283 17.30 -2.77 -4.51
C CYS A 283 17.00 -1.78 -5.65
N GLY A 284 16.22 -2.18 -6.64
CA GLY A 284 15.88 -1.33 -7.78
C GLY A 284 15.02 -0.13 -7.39
N VAL A 285 14.03 -0.31 -6.52
CA VAL A 285 13.23 0.80 -5.97
C VAL A 285 14.13 1.75 -5.17
N TRP A 286 15.02 1.22 -4.33
CA TRP A 286 15.98 2.03 -3.56
C TRP A 286 16.92 2.83 -4.46
N CYS A 287 17.48 2.22 -5.50
CA CYS A 287 18.34 2.90 -6.50
C CYS A 287 17.56 4.00 -7.24
N SER A 288 16.32 3.72 -7.63
CA SER A 288 15.46 4.70 -8.30
C SER A 288 15.20 5.92 -7.41
N ASP A 289 14.91 5.69 -6.14
CA ASP A 289 14.69 6.75 -5.15
C ASP A 289 15.93 7.64 -4.95
N LEU A 290 17.13 7.05 -4.87
CA LEU A 290 18.38 7.81 -4.81
C LEU A 290 18.59 8.68 -6.05
N GLY A 291 18.25 8.17 -7.24
CA GLY A 291 18.31 8.94 -8.48
C GLY A 291 17.34 10.14 -8.48
N MET A 292 16.12 9.93 -8.02
CA MET A 292 15.12 11.00 -7.89
C MET A 292 15.53 12.08 -6.89
N LYS A 293 16.11 11.70 -5.73
CA LYS A 293 16.65 12.65 -4.75
C LYS A 293 17.74 13.54 -5.33
N ARG A 294 18.63 12.99 -6.16
CA ARG A 294 19.71 13.78 -6.82
C ARG A 294 19.14 14.78 -7.82
N VAL A 295 18.13 14.38 -8.60
CA VAL A 295 17.43 15.30 -9.52
C VAL A 295 16.79 16.44 -8.75
N ASN A 296 16.05 16.14 -7.68
CA ASN A 296 15.40 17.15 -6.85
C ASN A 296 16.41 18.09 -6.19
N ALA A 297 17.57 17.60 -5.74
CA ALA A 297 18.63 18.43 -5.15
C ALA A 297 19.26 19.37 -6.17
N VAL A 298 19.48 18.91 -7.42
CA VAL A 298 19.99 19.75 -8.52
C VAL A 298 18.98 20.83 -8.91
N LEU A 299 17.68 20.48 -8.99
CA LEU A 299 16.62 21.44 -9.29
C LEU A 299 16.42 22.47 -8.16
N ALA A 300 16.51 22.06 -6.90
CA ALA A 300 16.44 22.95 -5.77
C ALA A 300 17.63 23.93 -5.66
N GLY A 301 18.81 23.51 -6.15
CA GLY A 301 19.99 24.39 -6.23
C GLY A 301 19.96 25.33 -7.45
N ALA A 302 19.17 25.03 -8.47
CA ALA A 302 19.07 25.84 -9.69
C ALA A 302 17.99 26.94 -9.62
N ASP A 303 16.94 26.74 -8.77
CA ASP A 303 15.78 27.66 -8.67
C ASP A 303 15.21 27.65 -7.23
N ALA A 304 15.91 28.24 -6.26
CA ALA A 304 15.47 28.26 -4.87
C ALA A 304 14.12 28.99 -4.65
N ASP A 305 13.74 29.91 -5.53
CA ASP A 305 12.55 30.74 -5.40
C ASP A 305 11.34 30.27 -6.23
N ALA A 306 11.52 29.48 -7.28
CA ALA A 306 10.42 29.08 -8.18
C ALA A 306 9.93 27.62 -7.96
N LEU A 307 10.70 26.76 -7.32
CA LEU A 307 10.46 25.32 -7.23
C LEU A 307 10.02 24.82 -5.85
N SER A 308 10.16 25.62 -4.77
CA SER A 308 9.74 25.20 -3.43
C SER A 308 8.24 24.92 -3.30
N ALA A 309 7.42 25.53 -4.16
CA ALA A 309 5.96 25.32 -4.20
C ALA A 309 5.52 24.07 -5.00
N LYS A 310 6.39 23.47 -5.82
CA LYS A 310 6.02 22.38 -6.75
C LYS A 310 6.52 20.98 -6.37
N PHE A 311 7.48 20.85 -5.43
CA PHE A 311 8.19 19.57 -5.21
C PHE A 311 8.30 19.08 -3.78
N THR A 312 7.40 19.45 -2.88
CA THR A 312 7.20 18.68 -1.64
C THR A 312 6.46 17.38 -1.97
N LEU A 313 7.14 16.55 -2.75
CA LEU A 313 6.69 15.23 -3.21
C LEU A 313 7.35 14.16 -2.34
N PHE A 314 6.53 13.46 -1.55
CA PHE A 314 6.72 12.32 -0.62
C PHE A 314 6.89 12.66 0.84
#